data_ac996eb146343700b783a4ce031976f6
#
_entry.id   ac996eb146343700b783a4ce031976f6
#
_cell.length_a   1.000
_cell.length_b   1.000
_cell.length_c   1.000
_cell.angle_alpha   90.00
_cell.angle_beta   90.00
_cell.angle_gamma   90.00
#
_symmetry.space_group_name_H-M   'P 1'
#
loop_
_entity.id
_entity.type
_entity.pdbx_description
1 polymer ?
#
loop_
_entity_poly.entity_id
_entity_poly.type
_entity_poly.pdbx_seq_one_letter_code
_entity_poly.pdbx_strand_id
1 'polypeptide(L)'
;ALTFLQAVFSQILVLVSFKLTHVNPLIIQNESFRKTILHWTIIIGIFMYFLISGLNIINLQKTVYEPTTKIIAHRGFMEKGVENTLSSLIASAEAGADMVEIDIQQTKDGKFIVFHDASLTRLAGKKESVYQMTQAELMEVTVHSGQLSDTIPSLEQMLEKSRELNIQLLIEIKTHGYETDDMLQRLIAMLDQYKALDVHYIQSLEMDIAIQIKEMEPRLKVGVVYALNLGALPKTDLDFIAIEQYFVTERLIEQAKQQEKQLFVWTVNDTRGLQKYLEQNIDGIITNYPDETNNLREVLNEDQYFLSRIWNKINYIF
;
A
#
# COMPACT_ATOMS: atom_id res chain seq x y z
N ALA A 1 9.09 19.36 -16.17
CA ALA A 1 10.15 19.75 -17.10
C ALA A 1 9.60 20.10 -18.49
N LEU A 2 8.77 19.26 -19.10
CA LEU A 2 8.21 19.50 -20.45
C LEU A 2 7.23 20.68 -20.49
N THR A 3 6.40 20.87 -19.47
CA THR A 3 5.50 22.04 -19.33
C THR A 3 6.26 23.36 -19.20
N PHE A 4 7.38 23.34 -18.49
CA PHE A 4 8.27 24.49 -18.40
C PHE A 4 8.92 24.83 -19.75
N LEU A 5 9.39 23.82 -20.48
CA LEU A 5 9.91 23.98 -21.85
C LEU A 5 8.85 24.56 -22.80
N GLN A 6 7.60 24.13 -22.70
CA GLN A 6 6.49 24.64 -23.49
C GLN A 6 6.18 26.12 -23.21
N ALA A 7 6.21 26.52 -21.92
CA ALA A 7 6.04 27.92 -21.51
C ALA A 7 7.20 28.81 -21.99
N VAL A 8 8.44 28.34 -21.84
CA VAL A 8 9.63 29.04 -22.33
C VAL A 8 9.60 29.19 -23.86
N PHE A 9 9.23 28.12 -24.56
CA PHE A 9 9.14 28.15 -26.03
C PHE A 9 8.05 29.11 -26.53
N SER A 10 6.88 29.16 -25.89
CA SER A 10 5.83 30.13 -26.24
C SER A 10 6.27 31.57 -26.03
N GLN A 11 7.01 31.85 -24.95
CA GLN A 11 7.57 33.20 -24.70
C GLN A 11 8.64 33.58 -25.73
N ILE A 12 9.51 32.64 -26.11
CA ILE A 12 10.51 32.86 -27.18
C ILE A 12 9.81 33.18 -28.51
N LEU A 13 8.75 32.47 -28.89
CA LEU A 13 7.96 32.72 -30.09
C LEU A 13 7.35 34.13 -30.11
N VAL A 14 6.77 34.57 -28.99
CA VAL A 14 6.24 35.92 -28.81
C VAL A 14 7.34 36.96 -29.00
N LEU A 15 8.50 36.77 -28.35
CA LEU A 15 9.66 37.69 -28.48
C LEU A 15 10.22 37.74 -29.91
N VAL A 16 10.33 36.57 -30.60
CA VAL A 16 10.81 36.52 -31.99
C VAL A 16 9.80 37.20 -32.89
N SER A 17 8.50 36.94 -32.75
CA SER A 17 7.44 37.61 -33.50
C SER A 17 7.46 39.12 -33.31
N PHE A 18 7.62 39.57 -32.02
CA PHE A 18 7.72 40.98 -31.69
C PHE A 18 8.97 41.64 -32.31
N LYS A 19 10.14 41.00 -32.23
CA LYS A 19 11.37 41.49 -32.86
C LYS A 19 11.25 41.55 -34.38
N LEU A 20 10.66 40.52 -35.01
CA LEU A 20 10.49 40.53 -36.46
C LEU A 20 9.52 41.60 -36.96
N THR A 21 8.51 41.97 -36.14
CA THR A 21 7.57 43.07 -36.48
C THR A 21 8.15 44.44 -36.25
N HIS A 22 9.15 44.60 -35.36
CA HIS A 22 9.76 45.87 -35.00
C HIS A 22 11.21 46.07 -35.49
N VAL A 23 11.71 45.16 -36.36
CA VAL A 23 13.02 45.33 -37.03
C VAL A 23 12.99 46.55 -37.93
N ASN A 24 14.00 47.41 -37.77
CA ASN A 24 14.14 48.63 -38.56
C ASN A 24 14.08 48.30 -40.08
N PRO A 25 13.21 48.93 -40.86
CA PRO A 25 13.00 48.62 -42.30
C PRO A 25 14.26 48.76 -43.17
N LEU A 26 15.30 49.41 -42.66
CA LEU A 26 16.61 49.51 -43.32
C LEU A 26 17.42 48.20 -43.39
N ILE A 27 17.07 47.17 -42.60
CA ILE A 27 17.80 45.88 -42.55
C ILE A 27 17.19 44.84 -43.49
N ILE A 28 15.88 44.90 -43.73
CA ILE A 28 15.19 43.99 -44.68
C ILE A 28 14.37 44.84 -45.62
N GLN A 29 14.92 45.17 -46.75
CA GLN A 29 14.28 46.00 -47.79
C GLN A 29 13.10 45.31 -48.50
N ASN A 30 12.94 44.02 -48.39
CA ASN A 30 11.89 43.26 -49.03
C ASN A 30 10.77 42.85 -48.05
N GLU A 31 9.66 43.60 -48.08
CA GLU A 31 8.49 43.38 -47.23
C GLU A 31 7.86 42.00 -47.44
N SER A 32 7.92 41.46 -48.63
CA SER A 32 7.45 40.12 -48.98
C SER A 32 8.29 39.05 -48.26
N PHE A 33 9.60 39.19 -48.23
CA PHE A 33 10.51 38.28 -47.55
C PHE A 33 10.32 38.29 -46.01
N ARG A 34 10.07 39.46 -45.41
CA ARG A 34 9.76 39.59 -43.98
C ARG A 34 8.43 38.90 -43.60
N LYS A 35 7.37 39.07 -44.44
CA LYS A 35 6.08 38.38 -44.25
C LYS A 35 6.23 36.86 -44.37
N THR A 36 7.06 36.39 -45.29
CA THR A 36 7.32 34.97 -45.52
C THR A 36 8.04 34.37 -44.29
N ILE A 37 9.07 35.00 -43.75
CA ILE A 37 9.78 34.55 -42.55
C ILE A 37 8.82 34.48 -41.36
N LEU A 38 8.03 35.52 -41.11
CA LEU A 38 7.05 35.56 -40.02
C LEU A 38 6.04 34.41 -40.15
N HIS A 39 5.55 34.17 -41.36
CA HIS A 39 4.60 33.08 -41.62
C HIS A 39 5.18 31.70 -41.29
N TRP A 40 6.40 31.43 -41.77
CA TRP A 40 7.09 30.19 -41.48
C TRP A 40 7.44 30.03 -39.98
N THR A 41 7.78 31.09 -39.30
CA THR A 41 8.05 31.06 -37.83
C THR A 41 6.80 30.68 -37.06
N ILE A 42 5.63 31.24 -37.45
CA ILE A 42 4.35 30.89 -36.82
C ILE A 42 3.99 29.43 -37.09
N ILE A 43 4.14 28.96 -38.34
CA ILE A 43 3.83 27.56 -38.70
C ILE A 43 4.72 26.57 -37.92
N ILE A 44 6.03 26.85 -37.88
CA ILE A 44 6.98 26.01 -37.13
C ILE A 44 6.64 26.02 -35.64
N GLY A 45 6.26 27.17 -35.10
CA GLY A 45 5.85 27.30 -33.70
C GLY A 45 4.61 26.48 -33.36
N ILE A 46 3.59 26.54 -34.20
CA ILE A 46 2.37 25.75 -34.06
C ILE A 46 2.69 24.25 -34.15
N PHE A 47 3.51 23.88 -35.15
CA PHE A 47 3.92 22.47 -35.31
C PHE A 47 4.68 21.95 -34.10
N MET A 48 5.66 22.70 -33.57
CA MET A 48 6.41 22.34 -32.38
C MET A 48 5.53 22.26 -31.11
N TYR A 49 4.55 23.17 -31.01
CA TYR A 49 3.58 23.11 -29.91
C TYR A 49 2.78 21.78 -29.94
N PHE A 50 2.23 21.40 -31.11
CA PHE A 50 1.52 20.14 -31.24
C PHE A 50 2.42 18.92 -31.05
N LEU A 51 3.65 18.96 -31.53
CA LEU A 51 4.65 17.89 -31.34
C LEU A 51 4.96 17.69 -29.85
N ILE A 52 5.26 18.77 -29.12
CA ILE A 52 5.55 18.71 -27.68
C ILE A 52 4.30 18.26 -26.90
N SER A 53 3.12 18.74 -27.27
CA SER A 53 1.84 18.31 -26.68
C SER A 53 1.58 16.82 -26.92
N GLY A 54 1.82 16.33 -28.13
CA GLY A 54 1.72 14.91 -28.48
C GLY A 54 2.69 14.04 -27.69
N LEU A 55 3.96 14.48 -27.55
CA LEU A 55 4.95 13.79 -26.73
C LEU A 55 4.57 13.79 -25.24
N ASN A 56 3.96 14.88 -24.75
CA ASN A 56 3.43 14.93 -23.39
C ASN A 56 2.28 13.93 -23.18
N ILE A 57 1.36 13.82 -24.14
CA ILE A 57 0.25 12.85 -24.10
C ILE A 57 0.80 11.42 -24.11
N ILE A 58 1.77 11.11 -24.99
CA ILE A 58 2.40 9.78 -25.05
C ILE A 58 3.15 9.46 -23.74
N ASN A 59 3.85 10.42 -23.12
CA ASN A 59 4.48 10.21 -21.83
C ASN A 59 3.47 10.06 -20.69
N LEU A 60 2.33 10.75 -20.76
CA LEU A 60 1.23 10.59 -19.81
C LEU A 60 0.54 9.22 -19.98
N GLN A 61 0.40 8.74 -21.21
CA GLN A 61 -0.12 7.39 -21.49
C GLN A 61 0.84 6.27 -21.03
N LYS A 62 2.16 6.52 -21.05
CA LYS A 62 3.16 5.58 -20.52
C LYS A 62 3.21 5.54 -18.99
N THR A 63 2.71 6.56 -18.31
CA THR A 63 2.39 6.51 -16.88
C THR A 63 0.98 5.94 -16.71
N VAL A 64 0.75 4.72 -17.24
CA VAL A 64 -0.44 3.93 -16.87
C VAL A 64 -0.37 3.79 -15.35
N TYR A 65 -1.34 4.39 -14.69
CA TYR A 65 -1.50 4.21 -13.26
C TYR A 65 -2.16 2.84 -13.09
N GLU A 66 -1.35 1.84 -12.94
CA GLU A 66 -1.80 0.59 -12.32
C GLU A 66 -1.57 0.77 -10.82
N PRO A 67 -2.62 0.84 -10.00
CA PRO A 67 -2.44 0.88 -8.56
C PRO A 67 -1.76 -0.42 -8.15
N THR A 68 -0.48 -0.32 -7.80
CA THR A 68 0.29 -1.44 -7.25
C THR A 68 0.06 -1.60 -5.74
N THR A 69 -0.78 -0.75 -5.16
CA THR A 69 -1.16 -0.78 -3.76
C THR A 69 -1.81 -2.11 -3.40
N LYS A 70 -1.22 -2.84 -2.47
CA LYS A 70 -1.77 -4.09 -1.95
C LYS A 70 -2.97 -3.81 -1.06
N ILE A 71 -4.04 -4.57 -1.25
CA ILE A 71 -5.22 -4.58 -0.38
C ILE A 71 -4.99 -5.66 0.67
N ILE A 72 -4.89 -5.26 1.94
CA ILE A 72 -4.61 -6.13 3.07
C ILE A 72 -5.85 -6.18 3.96
N ALA A 73 -6.53 -7.33 4.02
CA ALA A 73 -7.72 -7.49 4.84
C ALA A 73 -7.32 -7.61 6.33
N HIS A 74 -7.72 -6.64 7.15
CA HIS A 74 -7.42 -6.56 8.58
C HIS A 74 -8.13 -7.66 9.35
N ARG A 75 -7.39 -8.62 9.92
CA ARG A 75 -7.90 -9.84 10.57
C ARG A 75 -8.83 -10.67 9.68
N GLY A 76 -8.67 -10.55 8.37
CA GLY A 76 -9.59 -11.08 7.39
C GLY A 76 -10.82 -10.21 7.11
N PHE A 77 -11.72 -10.68 6.25
CA PHE A 77 -12.96 -9.97 5.90
C PHE A 77 -14.05 -10.21 6.94
N MET A 78 -14.11 -9.33 7.95
CA MET A 78 -14.95 -9.50 9.14
C MET A 78 -16.46 -9.38 8.91
N GLU A 79 -16.91 -8.86 7.78
CA GLU A 79 -18.33 -8.86 7.43
C GLU A 79 -18.85 -10.23 7.00
N LYS A 80 -17.95 -11.12 6.59
CA LYS A 80 -18.28 -12.45 6.04
C LYS A 80 -17.71 -13.60 6.87
N GLY A 81 -16.81 -13.33 7.81
CA GLY A 81 -16.22 -14.31 8.73
C GLY A 81 -15.91 -13.67 10.08
N VAL A 82 -15.70 -14.49 11.11
CA VAL A 82 -15.21 -13.98 12.39
C VAL A 82 -13.74 -13.59 12.22
N GLU A 83 -13.32 -12.46 12.82
CA GLU A 83 -11.92 -12.01 12.75
C GLU A 83 -10.93 -13.14 13.09
N ASN A 84 -9.79 -13.19 12.40
CA ASN A 84 -8.72 -14.15 12.68
C ASN A 84 -9.12 -15.63 12.55
N THR A 85 -10.08 -15.96 11.67
CA THR A 85 -10.53 -17.33 11.43
C THR A 85 -10.38 -17.76 9.97
N LEU A 86 -10.56 -19.05 9.70
CA LEU A 86 -10.52 -19.58 8.34
C LEU A 86 -11.62 -18.99 7.46
N SER A 87 -12.81 -18.73 8.03
CA SER A 87 -13.92 -18.13 7.27
C SER A 87 -13.60 -16.71 6.80
N SER A 88 -12.98 -15.87 7.66
CA SER A 88 -12.59 -14.53 7.26
C SER A 88 -11.42 -14.49 6.26
N LEU A 89 -10.51 -15.48 6.34
CA LEU A 89 -9.44 -15.65 5.35
C LEU A 89 -10.00 -16.01 3.97
N ILE A 90 -10.91 -16.99 3.90
CA ILE A 90 -11.57 -17.39 2.65
C ILE A 90 -12.32 -16.23 2.04
N ALA A 91 -13.14 -15.55 2.86
CA ALA A 91 -13.89 -14.38 2.41
C ALA A 91 -13.00 -13.23 1.89
N SER A 92 -11.79 -13.07 2.46
CA SER A 92 -10.81 -12.06 1.98
C SER A 92 -10.31 -12.38 0.57
N ALA A 93 -10.00 -13.63 0.32
CA ALA A 93 -9.57 -14.08 -1.01
C ALA A 93 -10.68 -13.88 -2.05
N GLU A 94 -11.94 -14.21 -1.69
CA GLU A 94 -13.13 -14.02 -2.54
C GLU A 94 -13.39 -12.52 -2.81
N ALA A 95 -13.07 -11.64 -1.86
CA ALA A 95 -13.18 -10.18 -1.99
C ALA A 95 -12.05 -9.54 -2.82
N GLY A 96 -11.07 -10.31 -3.28
CA GLY A 96 -9.95 -9.83 -4.09
C GLY A 96 -8.86 -9.13 -3.27
N ALA A 97 -8.71 -9.44 -1.98
CA ALA A 97 -7.58 -8.99 -1.20
C ALA A 97 -6.27 -9.65 -1.69
N ASP A 98 -5.18 -8.87 -1.68
CA ASP A 98 -3.84 -9.38 -2.04
C ASP A 98 -3.18 -10.08 -0.86
N MET A 99 -3.52 -9.65 0.36
CA MET A 99 -3.00 -10.18 1.62
C MET A 99 -4.09 -10.19 2.69
N VAL A 100 -3.89 -11.04 3.70
CA VAL A 100 -4.71 -11.02 4.93
C VAL A 100 -3.78 -10.78 6.11
N GLU A 101 -4.06 -9.74 6.88
CA GLU A 101 -3.41 -9.52 8.15
C GLU A 101 -4.06 -10.44 9.20
N ILE A 102 -3.22 -11.08 10.04
CA ILE A 102 -3.62 -11.97 11.11
C ILE A 102 -2.75 -11.76 12.35
N ASP A 103 -3.36 -11.92 13.52
CA ASP A 103 -2.66 -11.82 14.81
C ASP A 103 -2.31 -13.21 15.35
N ILE A 104 -1.05 -13.46 15.69
CA ILE A 104 -0.63 -14.73 16.29
C ILE A 104 -0.20 -14.56 17.75
N GLN A 105 -0.50 -15.56 18.55
CA GLN A 105 -0.07 -15.66 19.96
C GLN A 105 0.48 -17.05 20.27
N GLN A 106 1.44 -17.10 21.21
CA GLN A 106 1.94 -18.37 21.68
C GLN A 106 1.02 -18.95 22.77
N THR A 107 0.73 -20.24 22.66
CA THR A 107 -0.10 -20.99 23.57
C THR A 107 0.71 -21.56 24.76
N LYS A 108 0.04 -22.09 25.79
CA LYS A 108 0.66 -22.72 26.95
C LYS A 108 1.69 -23.82 26.60
N ASP A 109 1.45 -24.55 25.53
CA ASP A 109 2.33 -25.63 25.03
C ASP A 109 3.36 -25.14 23.98
N GLY A 110 3.53 -23.83 23.85
CA GLY A 110 4.56 -23.20 23.00
C GLY A 110 4.28 -23.30 21.51
N LYS A 111 3.03 -23.55 21.11
CA LYS A 111 2.55 -23.53 19.73
C LYS A 111 1.90 -22.18 19.41
N PHE A 112 1.37 -22.01 18.18
CA PHE A 112 0.77 -20.75 17.77
C PHE A 112 -0.69 -20.93 17.36
N ILE A 113 -1.52 -19.99 17.81
CA ILE A 113 -2.91 -19.84 17.33
C ILE A 113 -3.10 -18.46 16.73
N VAL A 114 -4.18 -18.29 15.98
CA VAL A 114 -4.51 -16.99 15.37
C VAL A 114 -5.66 -16.37 16.13
N PHE A 115 -5.34 -15.35 16.92
CA PHE A 115 -6.29 -14.66 17.79
C PHE A 115 -5.71 -13.33 18.30
N HIS A 116 -6.52 -12.25 18.32
CA HIS A 116 -6.02 -10.91 18.66
C HIS A 116 -5.90 -10.65 20.16
N ASP A 117 -6.97 -10.93 20.92
CA ASP A 117 -7.03 -10.54 22.33
C ASP A 117 -6.24 -11.51 23.23
N ALA A 118 -5.66 -11.02 24.33
CA ALA A 118 -5.03 -11.89 25.32
C ALA A 118 -6.02 -12.83 25.99
N SER A 119 -7.31 -12.44 26.11
CA SER A 119 -8.37 -13.23 26.72
C SER A 119 -9.48 -13.58 25.73
N LEU A 120 -10.14 -14.70 25.96
CA LEU A 120 -11.23 -15.21 25.12
C LEU A 120 -12.58 -14.51 25.36
N THR A 121 -12.63 -13.48 26.22
CA THR A 121 -13.87 -12.89 26.71
C THR A 121 -14.73 -12.27 25.61
N ARG A 122 -14.14 -11.49 24.72
CA ARG A 122 -14.88 -10.72 23.70
C ARG A 122 -15.55 -11.62 22.67
N LEU A 123 -14.83 -12.60 22.12
CA LEU A 123 -15.33 -13.42 21.03
C LEU A 123 -15.92 -14.77 21.47
N ALA A 124 -15.51 -15.29 22.66
CA ALA A 124 -15.97 -16.60 23.13
C ALA A 124 -16.72 -16.57 24.45
N GLY A 125 -16.81 -15.39 25.14
CA GLY A 125 -17.45 -15.28 26.44
C GLY A 125 -16.74 -16.02 27.57
N LYS A 126 -15.51 -16.50 27.35
CA LYS A 126 -14.68 -17.25 28.31
C LYS A 126 -13.68 -16.31 28.97
N LYS A 127 -13.39 -16.51 30.27
CA LYS A 127 -12.46 -15.67 31.04
C LYS A 127 -10.98 -16.07 30.90
N GLU A 128 -10.74 -17.25 30.37
CA GLU A 128 -9.41 -17.80 30.17
C GLU A 128 -8.61 -16.95 29.17
N SER A 129 -7.31 -16.91 29.38
CA SER A 129 -6.35 -16.28 28.47
C SER A 129 -5.70 -17.32 27.57
N VAL A 130 -5.25 -16.88 26.38
CA VAL A 130 -4.61 -17.74 25.39
C VAL A 130 -3.42 -18.50 25.97
N TYR A 131 -2.52 -17.82 26.68
CA TYR A 131 -1.32 -18.42 27.29
C TYR A 131 -1.61 -19.46 28.39
N GLN A 132 -2.86 -19.57 28.85
CA GLN A 132 -3.28 -20.54 29.88
C GLN A 132 -3.74 -21.86 29.31
N MET A 133 -4.00 -21.92 28.02
CA MET A 133 -4.57 -23.08 27.30
C MET A 133 -3.60 -23.62 26.24
N THR A 134 -3.69 -24.91 26.00
CA THR A 134 -2.95 -25.56 24.90
C THR A 134 -3.58 -25.21 23.55
N GLN A 135 -2.82 -25.36 22.46
CA GLN A 135 -3.33 -25.17 21.12
C GLN A 135 -4.57 -26.03 20.84
N ALA A 136 -4.53 -27.33 21.26
CA ALA A 136 -5.64 -28.24 21.06
C ALA A 136 -6.93 -27.79 21.77
N GLU A 137 -6.81 -27.29 23.02
CA GLU A 137 -7.95 -26.74 23.76
C GLU A 137 -8.51 -25.47 23.12
N LEU A 138 -7.65 -24.59 22.59
CA LEU A 138 -8.05 -23.35 21.94
C LEU A 138 -8.77 -23.60 20.61
N MET A 139 -8.33 -24.58 19.83
CA MET A 139 -8.96 -24.93 18.56
C MET A 139 -10.39 -25.48 18.70
N GLU A 140 -10.77 -25.96 19.88
CA GLU A 140 -12.15 -26.38 20.19
C GLU A 140 -13.04 -25.21 20.65
N VAL A 141 -12.46 -23.99 20.78
CA VAL A 141 -13.21 -22.82 21.21
C VAL A 141 -13.95 -22.19 20.04
N THR A 142 -15.27 -22.13 20.15
CA THR A 142 -16.10 -21.40 19.20
C THR A 142 -16.05 -19.91 19.52
N VAL A 143 -15.82 -19.10 18.50
CA VAL A 143 -15.82 -17.63 18.52
C VAL A 143 -16.99 -17.08 17.72
N HIS A 144 -17.50 -15.93 18.12
CA HIS A 144 -18.69 -15.31 17.56
C HIS A 144 -18.48 -13.83 17.25
N SER A 145 -19.10 -13.39 16.14
CA SER A 145 -19.24 -11.96 15.79
C SER A 145 -20.62 -11.74 15.17
N GLY A 146 -21.55 -11.17 15.92
CA GLY A 146 -22.95 -11.07 15.51
C GLY A 146 -23.58 -12.45 15.30
N GLN A 147 -23.98 -12.75 14.05
CA GLN A 147 -24.53 -14.06 13.67
C GLN A 147 -23.49 -15.04 13.13
N LEU A 148 -22.26 -14.59 12.93
CA LEU A 148 -21.18 -15.39 12.45
C LEU A 148 -20.54 -16.19 13.58
N SER A 149 -20.12 -17.42 13.30
CA SER A 149 -19.39 -18.28 14.24
C SER A 149 -18.36 -19.10 13.50
N ASP A 150 -17.23 -19.35 14.16
CA ASP A 150 -16.14 -20.20 13.67
C ASP A 150 -15.35 -20.73 14.89
N THR A 151 -14.28 -21.46 14.67
CA THR A 151 -13.34 -21.89 15.70
C THR A 151 -12.01 -21.11 15.59
N ILE A 152 -11.26 -21.03 16.69
CA ILE A 152 -9.92 -20.43 16.69
C ILE A 152 -8.99 -21.35 15.88
N PRO A 153 -8.37 -20.87 14.77
CA PRO A 153 -7.47 -21.71 13.99
C PRO A 153 -6.05 -21.70 14.56
N SER A 154 -5.32 -22.77 14.31
CA SER A 154 -3.87 -22.76 14.48
C SER A 154 -3.19 -21.99 13.35
N LEU A 155 -1.93 -21.54 13.55
CA LEU A 155 -1.14 -20.90 12.49
C LEU A 155 -0.90 -21.87 11.33
N GLU A 156 -0.70 -23.17 11.61
CA GLU A 156 -0.54 -24.21 10.60
C GLU A 156 -1.74 -24.25 9.65
N GLN A 157 -2.96 -24.24 10.19
CA GLN A 157 -4.18 -24.23 9.37
C GLN A 157 -4.28 -22.99 8.51
N MET A 158 -3.90 -21.82 9.04
CA MET A 158 -3.89 -20.58 8.26
C MET A 158 -2.85 -20.59 7.13
N LEU A 159 -1.64 -21.12 7.39
CA LEU A 159 -0.60 -21.30 6.38
C LEU A 159 -1.02 -22.26 5.25
N GLU A 160 -1.64 -23.38 5.61
CA GLU A 160 -2.16 -24.33 4.62
C GLU A 160 -3.26 -23.70 3.77
N LYS A 161 -4.24 -23.06 4.41
CA LYS A 161 -5.36 -22.44 3.71
C LYS A 161 -4.91 -21.25 2.84
N SER A 162 -3.99 -20.43 3.30
CA SER A 162 -3.46 -19.31 2.52
C SER A 162 -2.75 -19.80 1.24
N ARG A 163 -2.03 -20.94 1.33
CA ARG A 163 -1.40 -21.59 0.17
C ARG A 163 -2.43 -22.12 -0.81
N GLU A 164 -3.51 -22.79 -0.32
CA GLU A 164 -4.60 -23.28 -1.16
C GLU A 164 -5.28 -22.15 -1.93
N LEU A 165 -5.48 -21.01 -1.28
CA LEU A 165 -6.12 -19.82 -1.85
C LEU A 165 -5.15 -18.94 -2.66
N ASN A 166 -3.85 -19.25 -2.65
CA ASN A 166 -2.78 -18.43 -3.23
C ASN A 166 -2.82 -16.97 -2.75
N ILE A 167 -3.04 -16.76 -1.44
CA ILE A 167 -3.09 -15.44 -0.80
C ILE A 167 -1.94 -15.30 0.20
N GLN A 168 -1.34 -14.10 0.28
CA GLN A 168 -0.27 -13.83 1.25
C GLN A 168 -0.86 -13.52 2.63
N LEU A 169 -0.08 -13.80 3.68
CA LEU A 169 -0.40 -13.39 5.05
C LEU A 169 0.55 -12.26 5.48
N LEU A 170 0.02 -11.29 6.23
CA LEU A 170 0.76 -10.35 7.04
C LEU A 170 0.56 -10.78 8.50
N ILE A 171 1.54 -11.45 9.09
CA ILE A 171 1.45 -12.10 10.38
C ILE A 171 1.95 -11.14 11.46
N GLU A 172 1.05 -10.67 12.33
CA GLU A 172 1.41 -9.83 13.46
C GLU A 172 1.72 -10.68 14.71
N ILE A 173 2.93 -10.53 15.24
CA ILE A 173 3.33 -11.20 16.49
C ILE A 173 2.82 -10.38 17.67
N LYS A 174 1.90 -10.96 18.43
CA LYS A 174 1.41 -10.40 19.71
C LYS A 174 2.16 -11.03 20.87
N THR A 175 2.71 -10.20 21.74
CA THR A 175 3.38 -10.62 22.96
C THR A 175 2.63 -10.11 24.18
N HIS A 176 2.61 -10.91 25.24
CA HIS A 176 1.91 -10.61 26.49
C HIS A 176 2.80 -10.85 27.71
N GLY A 177 4.08 -11.21 27.50
CA GLY A 177 5.07 -11.47 28.56
C GLY A 177 4.99 -12.86 29.17
N TYR A 178 4.34 -13.81 28.49
CA TYR A 178 4.20 -15.21 28.86
C TYR A 178 4.83 -16.17 27.85
N GLU A 179 5.42 -15.62 26.80
CA GLU A 179 6.05 -16.36 25.72
C GLU A 179 7.33 -17.05 26.21
N THR A 180 7.67 -18.17 25.57
CA THR A 180 8.94 -18.86 25.85
C THR A 180 10.10 -18.11 25.21
N ASP A 181 11.30 -18.22 25.79
CA ASP A 181 12.52 -17.57 25.26
C ASP A 181 12.85 -17.97 23.82
N ASP A 182 12.35 -19.13 23.36
CA ASP A 182 12.56 -19.68 22.02
C ASP A 182 11.35 -19.46 21.07
N MET A 183 10.42 -18.55 21.41
CA MET A 183 9.22 -18.30 20.60
C MET A 183 9.55 -17.96 19.13
N LEU A 184 10.47 -17.05 18.90
CA LEU A 184 10.84 -16.64 17.54
C LEU A 184 11.50 -17.77 16.75
N GLN A 185 12.36 -18.56 17.38
CA GLN A 185 12.97 -19.75 16.77
C GLN A 185 11.91 -20.77 16.35
N ARG A 186 10.90 -21.01 17.20
CA ARG A 186 9.77 -21.90 16.89
C ARG A 186 8.94 -21.38 15.73
N LEU A 187 8.67 -20.07 15.68
CA LEU A 187 7.95 -19.46 14.59
C LEU A 187 8.69 -19.61 13.27
N ILE A 188 9.99 -19.27 13.25
CA ILE A 188 10.84 -19.42 12.06
C ILE A 188 10.88 -20.89 11.60
N ALA A 189 11.07 -21.84 12.51
CA ALA A 189 11.10 -23.26 12.18
C ALA A 189 9.78 -23.73 11.57
N MET A 190 8.63 -23.26 12.09
CA MET A 190 7.31 -23.55 11.52
C MET A 190 7.17 -22.97 10.11
N LEU A 191 7.51 -21.69 9.92
CA LEU A 191 7.43 -21.04 8.60
C LEU A 191 8.33 -21.76 7.57
N ASP A 192 9.52 -22.20 7.96
CA ASP A 192 10.42 -22.98 7.10
C ASP A 192 9.83 -24.34 6.73
N GLN A 193 9.27 -25.07 7.72
CA GLN A 193 8.59 -26.33 7.51
C GLN A 193 7.45 -26.21 6.48
N TYR A 194 6.69 -25.13 6.53
CA TYR A 194 5.58 -24.86 5.60
C TYR A 194 6.03 -24.17 4.31
N LYS A 195 7.35 -23.92 4.10
CA LYS A 195 7.94 -23.21 2.94
C LYS A 195 7.34 -21.81 2.78
N ALA A 196 7.17 -21.12 3.88
CA ALA A 196 6.45 -19.86 4.00
C ALA A 196 7.37 -18.63 4.20
N LEU A 197 8.69 -18.83 4.41
CA LEU A 197 9.65 -17.78 4.75
C LEU A 197 9.75 -16.67 3.68
N ASP A 198 9.71 -17.05 2.39
CA ASP A 198 9.82 -16.09 1.27
C ASP A 198 8.44 -15.62 0.77
N VAL A 199 7.35 -16.11 1.37
CA VAL A 199 5.97 -15.88 0.89
C VAL A 199 5.25 -14.83 1.72
N HIS A 200 5.32 -14.93 3.03
CA HIS A 200 4.55 -14.12 3.97
C HIS A 200 5.35 -12.96 4.55
N TYR A 201 4.63 -12.03 5.16
CA TYR A 201 5.18 -10.85 5.83
C TYR A 201 4.99 -11.02 7.34
N ILE A 202 5.93 -10.52 8.12
CA ILE A 202 5.87 -10.53 9.59
C ILE A 202 5.89 -9.09 10.10
N GLN A 203 5.08 -8.79 11.09
CA GLN A 203 5.12 -7.49 11.76
C GLN A 203 4.97 -7.64 13.28
N SER A 204 5.38 -6.63 14.01
CA SER A 204 5.14 -6.50 15.46
C SER A 204 5.01 -5.03 15.84
N LEU A 205 4.24 -4.75 16.89
CA LEU A 205 4.25 -3.45 17.57
C LEU A 205 5.57 -3.20 18.32
N GLU A 206 6.27 -4.28 18.68
CA GLU A 206 7.52 -4.23 19.41
C GLU A 206 8.70 -4.21 18.43
N MET A 207 9.39 -3.08 18.36
CA MET A 207 10.55 -2.88 17.50
C MET A 207 11.64 -3.94 17.73
N ASP A 208 11.89 -4.29 18.99
CA ASP A 208 12.93 -5.26 19.35
C ASP A 208 12.61 -6.66 18.82
N ILE A 209 11.34 -7.07 18.84
CA ILE A 209 10.86 -8.33 18.26
C ILE A 209 11.04 -8.30 16.72
N ALA A 210 10.66 -7.20 16.09
CA ALA A 210 10.82 -7.07 14.64
C ALA A 210 12.31 -7.11 14.19
N ILE A 211 13.20 -6.44 14.93
CA ILE A 211 14.64 -6.47 14.66
C ILE A 211 15.18 -7.88 14.90
N GLN A 212 14.86 -8.51 16.02
CA GLN A 212 15.34 -9.84 16.38
C GLN A 212 14.99 -10.90 15.32
N ILE A 213 13.71 -10.94 14.89
CA ILE A 213 13.29 -11.94 13.89
C ILE A 213 13.93 -11.68 12.52
N LYS A 214 14.16 -10.41 12.14
CA LYS A 214 14.88 -10.06 10.91
C LYS A 214 16.35 -10.48 10.93
N GLU A 215 17.01 -10.30 12.08
CA GLU A 215 18.40 -10.74 12.26
C GLU A 215 18.53 -12.27 12.24
N MET A 216 17.56 -12.98 12.86
CA MET A 216 17.54 -14.45 12.90
C MET A 216 17.27 -15.09 11.55
N GLU A 217 16.37 -14.50 10.72
CA GLU A 217 15.99 -15.02 9.41
C GLU A 217 15.87 -13.87 8.39
N PRO A 218 16.97 -13.47 7.75
CA PRO A 218 16.99 -12.34 6.80
C PRO A 218 16.11 -12.51 5.56
N ARG A 219 15.69 -13.74 5.20
CA ARG A 219 14.77 -14.00 4.08
C ARG A 219 13.36 -13.49 4.35
N LEU A 220 12.93 -13.44 5.62
CA LEU A 220 11.62 -12.91 5.98
C LEU A 220 11.50 -11.43 5.61
N LYS A 221 10.35 -11.06 5.13
CA LYS A 221 9.93 -9.66 4.99
C LYS A 221 9.34 -9.20 6.32
N VAL A 222 10.08 -8.38 7.04
CA VAL A 222 9.72 -7.96 8.40
C VAL A 222 9.50 -6.46 8.46
N GLY A 223 8.47 -6.05 9.18
CA GLY A 223 8.15 -4.65 9.45
C GLY A 223 7.75 -4.38 10.88
N VAL A 224 7.60 -3.12 11.19
CA VAL A 224 7.15 -2.64 12.49
C VAL A 224 5.86 -1.85 12.36
N VAL A 225 4.96 -2.02 13.34
CA VAL A 225 3.68 -1.31 13.42
C VAL A 225 3.82 -0.09 14.32
N TYR A 226 3.48 1.10 13.79
CA TYR A 226 3.43 2.34 14.55
C TYR A 226 1.99 2.81 14.73
N ALA A 227 1.53 2.79 15.98
CA ALA A 227 0.26 3.40 16.40
C ALA A 227 0.39 4.93 16.58
N LEU A 228 1.61 5.42 16.78
CA LEU A 228 1.91 6.85 16.94
C LEU A 228 3.19 7.16 16.15
N ASN A 229 3.20 8.26 15.38
CA ASN A 229 4.41 8.74 14.73
C ASN A 229 4.94 9.98 15.43
N LEU A 230 6.12 9.90 15.99
CA LEU A 230 6.78 10.98 16.74
C LEU A 230 7.85 11.72 15.93
N GLY A 231 7.85 11.61 14.60
CA GLY A 231 8.80 12.37 13.77
C GLY A 231 9.36 11.61 12.58
N ALA A 232 10.69 11.47 12.50
CA ALA A 232 11.35 10.79 11.39
C ALA A 232 11.28 9.27 11.55
N LEU A 233 11.20 8.56 10.42
CA LEU A 233 11.28 7.12 10.39
C LEU A 233 12.65 6.65 10.90
N PRO A 234 12.70 5.61 11.74
CA PRO A 234 13.96 5.06 12.21
C PRO A 234 14.73 4.40 11.06
N LYS A 235 16.04 4.49 11.11
CA LYS A 235 16.93 3.77 10.20
C LYS A 235 17.14 2.36 10.75
N THR A 236 16.51 1.38 10.14
CA THR A 236 16.60 -0.05 10.47
C THR A 236 16.73 -0.86 9.20
N ASP A 237 17.09 -2.13 9.30
CA ASP A 237 17.13 -3.07 8.17
C ASP A 237 15.78 -3.76 7.91
N LEU A 238 14.70 -3.25 8.54
CA LEU A 238 13.34 -3.73 8.30
C LEU A 238 12.86 -3.36 6.90
N ASP A 239 12.04 -4.24 6.30
CA ASP A 239 11.62 -4.13 4.90
C ASP A 239 10.44 -3.18 4.72
N PHE A 240 9.57 -3.05 5.73
CA PHE A 240 8.38 -2.20 5.67
C PHE A 240 8.02 -1.58 7.01
N ILE A 241 7.10 -0.62 6.94
CA ILE A 241 6.54 0.06 8.11
C ILE A 241 5.02 0.12 7.92
N ALA A 242 4.26 -0.31 8.94
CA ALA A 242 2.82 -0.14 9.01
C ALA A 242 2.47 1.03 9.93
N ILE A 243 1.81 2.06 9.42
CA ILE A 243 1.53 3.31 10.14
C ILE A 243 0.04 3.58 10.19
N GLU A 244 -0.42 4.02 11.36
CA GLU A 244 -1.80 4.47 11.56
C GLU A 244 -2.10 5.68 10.67
N GLN A 245 -3.28 5.66 9.99
CA GLN A 245 -3.62 6.58 8.90
C GLN A 245 -3.53 8.07 9.23
N TYR A 246 -3.83 8.46 10.49
CA TYR A 246 -3.82 9.87 10.91
C TYR A 246 -2.40 10.45 11.03
N PHE A 247 -1.37 9.61 11.07
CA PHE A 247 0.04 10.03 11.14
C PHE A 247 0.77 10.02 9.79
N VAL A 248 0.09 9.59 8.72
CA VAL A 248 0.68 9.55 7.38
C VAL A 248 0.73 10.97 6.79
N THR A 249 1.94 11.43 6.48
CA THR A 249 2.21 12.72 5.83
C THR A 249 3.00 12.49 4.55
N GLU A 250 2.94 13.45 3.61
CA GLU A 250 3.77 13.42 2.39
C GLU A 250 5.27 13.25 2.70
N ARG A 251 5.74 13.93 3.76
CA ARG A 251 7.13 13.80 4.22
C ARG A 251 7.47 12.38 4.63
N LEU A 252 6.55 11.69 5.28
CA LEU A 252 6.74 10.32 5.74
C LEU A 252 6.75 9.35 4.57
N ILE A 253 5.85 9.51 3.60
CA ILE A 253 5.84 8.74 2.34
C ILE A 253 7.19 8.89 1.61
N GLU A 254 7.69 10.12 1.52
CA GLU A 254 8.98 10.39 0.88
C GLU A 254 10.15 9.78 1.66
N GLN A 255 10.12 9.83 3.00
CA GLN A 255 11.14 9.19 3.84
C GLN A 255 11.15 7.66 3.68
N ALA A 256 9.99 7.01 3.60
CA ALA A 256 9.89 5.57 3.36
C ALA A 256 10.53 5.21 2.00
N LYS A 257 10.21 5.96 0.95
CA LYS A 257 10.82 5.78 -0.39
C LYS A 257 12.33 5.99 -0.38
N GLN A 258 12.85 7.03 0.31
CA GLN A 258 14.29 7.28 0.41
C GLN A 258 15.04 6.19 1.19
N GLN A 259 14.37 5.50 2.09
CA GLN A 259 14.91 4.36 2.83
C GLN A 259 14.63 3.01 2.17
N GLU A 260 14.03 3.00 0.96
CA GLU A 260 13.63 1.80 0.22
C GLU A 260 12.71 0.87 1.03
N LYS A 261 11.87 1.45 1.93
CA LYS A 261 10.93 0.73 2.77
C LYS A 261 9.54 0.78 2.17
N GLN A 262 8.84 -0.35 2.18
CA GLN A 262 7.41 -0.37 1.88
C GLN A 262 6.63 0.35 2.99
N LEU A 263 5.58 1.06 2.61
CA LEU A 263 4.68 1.75 3.53
C LEU A 263 3.29 1.12 3.46
N PHE A 264 2.85 0.54 4.58
CA PHE A 264 1.48 0.08 4.78
C PHE A 264 0.75 1.06 5.69
N VAL A 265 -0.51 1.34 5.38
CA VAL A 265 -1.33 2.28 6.16
C VAL A 265 -2.52 1.56 6.76
N TRP A 266 -2.73 1.71 8.07
CA TRP A 266 -3.79 1.03 8.84
C TRP A 266 -4.53 1.97 9.79
N THR A 267 -5.76 1.71 10.24
CA THR A 267 -6.74 0.92 9.55
C THR A 267 -7.61 1.88 8.76
N VAL A 268 -7.61 1.79 7.43
CA VAL A 268 -8.31 2.72 6.55
C VAL A 268 -9.68 2.12 6.20
N ASN A 269 -10.73 2.72 6.73
CA ASN A 269 -12.10 2.19 6.62
C ASN A 269 -13.09 3.18 6.00
N ASP A 270 -12.67 4.39 5.68
CA ASP A 270 -13.53 5.35 5.00
C ASP A 270 -13.17 5.48 3.51
N THR A 271 -14.17 5.60 2.66
CA THR A 271 -14.02 5.65 1.20
C THR A 271 -13.06 6.73 0.72
N ARG A 272 -12.99 7.89 1.41
CA ARG A 272 -12.06 8.98 1.03
C ARG A 272 -10.61 8.61 1.33
N GLY A 273 -10.37 7.99 2.49
CA GLY A 273 -9.06 7.46 2.86
C GLY A 273 -8.61 6.38 1.91
N LEU A 274 -9.47 5.42 1.58
CA LEU A 274 -9.21 4.36 0.61
C LEU A 274 -8.83 4.94 -0.75
N GLN A 275 -9.64 5.84 -1.30
CA GLN A 275 -9.37 6.49 -2.58
C GLN A 275 -8.05 7.27 -2.52
N LYS A 276 -7.84 8.09 -1.49
CA LYS A 276 -6.61 8.88 -1.30
C LYS A 276 -5.36 8.00 -1.37
N TYR A 277 -5.31 6.91 -0.61
CA TYR A 277 -4.12 6.07 -0.53
C TYR A 277 -3.92 5.20 -1.78
N LEU A 278 -5.00 4.78 -2.45
CA LEU A 278 -4.92 4.18 -3.78
C LEU A 278 -4.33 5.16 -4.79
N GLU A 279 -4.79 6.42 -4.84
CA GLU A 279 -4.28 7.45 -5.76
C GLU A 279 -2.83 7.85 -5.46
N GLN A 280 -2.39 7.80 -4.20
CA GLN A 280 -1.01 8.04 -3.81
C GLN A 280 -0.07 6.87 -4.13
N ASN A 281 -0.66 5.71 -4.51
CA ASN A 281 0.06 4.48 -4.85
C ASN A 281 1.07 4.09 -3.76
N ILE A 282 0.60 4.05 -2.50
CA ILE A 282 1.38 3.51 -1.39
C ILE A 282 1.46 1.98 -1.52
N ASP A 283 2.39 1.35 -0.81
CA ASP A 283 2.65 -0.09 -0.99
C ASP A 283 1.51 -1.00 -0.48
N GLY A 284 0.75 -0.57 0.55
CA GLY A 284 -0.38 -1.35 1.03
C GLY A 284 -1.36 -0.59 1.92
N ILE A 285 -2.63 -0.98 1.86
CA ILE A 285 -3.72 -0.48 2.70
C ILE A 285 -4.27 -1.65 3.52
N ILE A 286 -4.23 -1.54 4.85
CA ILE A 286 -4.86 -2.47 5.78
C ILE A 286 -6.25 -1.93 6.08
N THR A 287 -7.30 -2.73 5.76
CA THR A 287 -8.70 -2.30 5.82
C THR A 287 -9.64 -3.42 6.28
N ASN A 288 -10.77 -3.04 6.88
CA ASN A 288 -11.87 -3.96 7.18
C ASN A 288 -12.79 -4.20 5.97
N TYR A 289 -12.62 -3.44 4.88
CA TYR A 289 -13.48 -3.43 3.69
C TYR A 289 -12.66 -3.77 2.43
N PRO A 290 -12.13 -5.01 2.30
CA PRO A 290 -11.30 -5.39 1.17
C PRO A 290 -12.05 -5.38 -0.16
N ASP A 291 -13.34 -5.72 -0.19
CA ASP A 291 -14.20 -5.71 -1.35
C ASP A 291 -14.47 -4.29 -1.88
N GLU A 292 -14.81 -3.34 -1.00
CA GLU A 292 -14.96 -1.91 -1.38
C GLU A 292 -13.64 -1.36 -1.92
N THR A 293 -12.52 -1.69 -1.26
CA THR A 293 -11.20 -1.23 -1.68
C THR A 293 -10.81 -1.80 -3.04
N ASN A 294 -11.13 -3.08 -3.31
CA ASN A 294 -10.86 -3.71 -4.60
C ASN A 294 -11.73 -3.08 -5.72
N ASN A 295 -13.01 -2.85 -5.46
CA ASN A 295 -13.89 -2.16 -6.39
C ASN A 295 -13.38 -0.75 -6.71
N LEU A 296 -12.92 0.01 -5.72
CA LEU A 296 -12.30 1.32 -5.94
C LEU A 296 -11.02 1.22 -6.76
N ARG A 297 -10.16 0.22 -6.50
CA ARG A 297 -8.93 -0.02 -7.26
C ARG A 297 -9.25 -0.34 -8.73
N GLU A 298 -10.26 -1.16 -9.01
CA GLU A 298 -10.70 -1.47 -10.38
C GLU A 298 -11.23 -0.22 -11.09
N VAL A 299 -12.11 0.54 -10.44
CA VAL A 299 -12.64 1.80 -11.00
C VAL A 299 -11.50 2.80 -11.30
N LEU A 300 -10.50 2.89 -10.43
CA LEU A 300 -9.34 3.75 -10.66
C LEU A 300 -8.45 3.28 -11.82
N ASN A 301 -8.52 2.02 -12.23
CA ASN A 301 -7.82 1.48 -13.39
C ASN A 301 -8.50 1.79 -14.73
N GLU A 302 -9.79 2.16 -14.73
CA GLU A 302 -10.49 2.45 -15.98
C GLU A 302 -9.98 3.73 -16.68
N ASP A 303 -9.90 3.70 -18.02
CA ASP A 303 -9.39 4.79 -18.86
C ASP A 303 -10.10 6.13 -18.66
N GLN A 304 -11.40 6.11 -18.32
CA GLN A 304 -12.16 7.34 -18.08
C GLN A 304 -11.66 8.14 -16.85
N TYR A 305 -11.08 7.47 -15.84
CA TYR A 305 -10.48 8.14 -14.70
C TYR A 305 -9.14 8.80 -15.02
N PHE A 306 -8.45 8.37 -16.07
CA PHE A 306 -7.20 8.95 -16.52
C PHE A 306 -7.36 10.43 -16.88
N LEU A 307 -8.41 10.78 -17.64
CA LEU A 307 -8.67 12.17 -18.03
C LEU A 307 -9.06 13.06 -16.85
N SER A 308 -9.82 12.54 -15.88
CA SER A 308 -10.19 13.30 -14.68
C SER A 308 -8.99 13.58 -13.79
N ARG A 309 -8.02 12.67 -13.68
CA ARG A 309 -6.76 12.88 -12.95
C ARG A 309 -5.88 13.94 -13.59
N ILE A 310 -5.76 13.92 -14.93
CA ILE A 310 -5.04 14.97 -15.65
C ILE A 310 -5.69 16.32 -15.34
N TRP A 311 -7.02 16.39 -15.39
CA TRP A 311 -7.77 17.61 -15.13
C TRP A 311 -7.57 18.11 -13.70
N ASN A 312 -7.64 17.22 -12.71
CA ASN A 312 -7.41 17.55 -11.31
C ASN A 312 -5.96 18.01 -11.06
N LYS A 313 -4.95 17.35 -11.65
CA LYS A 313 -3.55 17.81 -11.57
C LYS A 313 -3.32 19.17 -12.21
N ILE A 314 -3.98 19.46 -13.33
CA ILE A 314 -3.90 20.77 -13.98
C ILE A 314 -4.51 21.84 -13.08
N ASN A 315 -5.69 21.60 -12.50
CA ASN A 315 -6.35 22.55 -11.59
C ASN A 315 -5.63 22.76 -10.26
N TYR A 316 -4.72 21.86 -9.86
CA TYR A 316 -3.88 22.01 -8.65
C TYR A 316 -2.61 22.84 -8.89
N ILE A 317 -2.25 23.09 -10.16
CA ILE A 317 -1.06 23.85 -10.57
C ILE A 317 -1.42 25.32 -10.88
N PHE A 318 -2.69 25.61 -11.09
CA PHE A 318 -3.25 26.95 -11.34
C PHE A 318 -4.21 27.34 -10.22
#